data_7515e0ca54f9aa5b8172102575ca2a67
#
_entry.id   7515e0ca54f9aa5b8172102575ca2a67
#
_cell.length_a   1.000
_cell.length_b   1.000
_cell.length_c   1.000
_cell.angle_alpha   90.00
_cell.angle_beta   90.00
_cell.angle_gamma   90.00
#
_symmetry.space_group_name_H-M   'P 1'
#
loop_
_entity.id
_entity.type
_entity.pdbx_description
1 polymer ?
#
loop_
_entity_poly.entity_id
_entity_poly.type
_entity_poly.pdbx_seq_one_letter_code
_entity_poly.pdbx_strand_id
1 'polypeptide(L)'
;QLLQHGRVRRGFLGIAGQTQAIDRRVVLAYELGHASGVRVTAVEPGSPAARVGVREGDLVVGLDGVATPSVDALHQALDASRINRDCVIKLIRGTRTPAPLYLTVRPLEMRRS
;
A
#
# COMPACT_ATOMS: atom_id res chain seq x y z
N GLN A 1 -0.54 17.69 -23.33
CA GLN A 1 -0.92 17.38 -23.15
C GLN A 1 -1.46 17.12 -23.03
N LEU A 2 -1.66 17.23 -23.13
CA LEU A 2 -2.20 16.84 -23.01
C LEU A 2 -2.79 16.30 -22.91
N LEU A 3 -3.07 16.29 -23.05
CA LEU A 3 -3.62 15.69 -22.98
C LEU A 3 -4.14 15.01 -22.87
N GLN A 4 -4.03 15.11 -23.26
CA GLN A 4 -4.51 14.37 -23.17
C GLN A 4 -4.80 13.88 -22.76
N HIS A 5 -4.96 14.09 -22.97
CA HIS A 5 -5.27 13.72 -22.35
C HIS A 5 -5.10 13.10 -21.35
N GLY A 6 -5.10 13.47 -21.27
CA GLY A 6 -4.41 12.63 -20.42
C GLY A 6 -5.16 11.97 -19.29
N ARG A 7 -5.38 10.68 -19.43
CA ARG A 7 -5.91 9.87 -18.35
C ARG A 7 -4.75 9.29 -17.57
N VAL A 8 -4.69 9.56 -16.27
CA VAL A 8 -3.75 8.90 -15.39
C VAL A 8 -4.36 7.55 -15.00
N ARG A 9 -3.72 6.47 -15.41
CA ARG A 9 -4.13 5.12 -15.02
C ARG A 9 -3.51 4.81 -13.67
N ARG A 10 -4.32 4.33 -12.74
CA ARG A 10 -3.86 3.98 -11.39
C ARG A 10 -4.29 2.57 -11.04
N GLY A 11 -3.45 1.91 -10.24
CA GLY A 11 -3.80 0.64 -9.65
C GLY A 11 -4.76 0.81 -8.49
N PHE A 12 -5.66 -0.13 -8.33
CA PHE A 12 -6.65 -0.16 -7.27
C PHE A 12 -6.41 -1.35 -6.38
N LEU A 13 -6.23 -1.12 -5.10
CA LEU A 13 -6.08 -2.17 -4.10
C LEU A 13 -7.34 -2.39 -3.27
N GLY A 14 -8.16 -1.36 -3.12
CA GLY A 14 -9.38 -1.44 -2.33
C GLY A 14 -9.17 -1.20 -0.86
N ILE A 15 -8.20 -0.39 -0.51
CA ILE A 15 -7.97 0.03 0.88
C ILE A 15 -8.17 1.53 1.02
N ALA A 16 -8.64 1.93 2.19
CA ALA A 16 -8.57 3.30 2.64
C ALA A 16 -7.47 3.36 3.69
N GLY A 17 -6.74 4.45 3.73
CA GLY A 17 -5.63 4.57 4.66
C GLY A 17 -5.32 6.00 5.02
N GLN A 18 -4.48 6.16 6.01
CA GLN A 18 -3.98 7.47 6.41
C GLN A 18 -2.50 7.34 6.76
N THR A 19 -1.78 8.41 6.53
CA THR A 19 -0.37 8.47 6.87
C THR A 19 -0.21 8.43 8.39
N GLN A 20 0.66 7.58 8.88
CA GLN A 20 0.88 7.41 10.31
C GLN A 20 2.35 7.26 10.61
N ALA A 21 2.80 7.91 11.68
CA ALA A 21 4.16 7.74 12.17
C ALA A 21 4.36 6.32 12.67
N ILE A 22 5.56 5.79 12.43
CA ILE A 22 5.93 4.45 12.87
C ILE A 22 6.79 4.57 14.14
N ASP A 23 6.54 3.68 15.10
CA ASP A 23 7.35 3.61 16.31
C ASP A 23 8.82 3.43 15.90
N ARG A 24 9.69 4.25 16.51
CA ARG A 24 11.12 4.22 16.21
C ARG A 24 11.72 2.84 16.36
N ARG A 25 11.28 2.09 17.36
CA ARG A 25 11.79 0.73 17.60
C ARG A 25 11.47 -0.19 16.44
N VAL A 26 10.30 -0.03 15.85
CA VAL A 26 9.89 -0.82 14.68
C VAL A 26 10.73 -0.42 13.47
N VAL A 27 10.94 0.88 13.26
CA VAL A 27 11.77 1.38 12.15
C VAL A 27 13.17 0.77 12.24
N LEU A 28 13.77 0.77 13.44
CA LEU A 28 15.12 0.24 13.63
C LEU A 28 15.16 -1.28 13.55
N ALA A 29 14.18 -1.95 14.14
CA ALA A 29 14.17 -3.42 14.18
C ALA A 29 14.04 -4.04 12.78
N TYR A 30 13.31 -3.39 11.89
CA TYR A 30 13.04 -3.93 10.54
C TYR A 30 13.70 -3.10 9.44
N GLU A 31 14.58 -2.18 9.82
CA GLU A 31 15.40 -1.40 8.88
C GLU A 31 14.54 -0.75 7.79
N LEU A 32 13.46 -0.09 8.22
CA LEU A 32 12.47 0.42 7.27
C LEU A 32 12.98 1.59 6.42
N GLY A 33 13.94 2.35 6.92
CA GLY A 33 14.50 3.48 6.17
C GLY A 33 13.61 4.73 6.13
N HIS A 34 12.43 4.67 6.73
CA HIS A 34 11.52 5.81 6.83
C HIS A 34 10.66 5.67 8.09
N ALA A 35 10.17 6.79 8.58
CA ALA A 35 9.53 6.85 9.90
C ALA A 35 8.01 6.97 9.84
N SER A 36 7.41 6.75 8.67
CA SER A 36 5.96 6.80 8.52
C SER A 36 5.52 5.79 7.48
N GLY A 37 4.24 5.45 7.51
CA GLY A 37 3.65 4.50 6.58
C GLY A 37 2.17 4.77 6.42
N VAL A 38 1.46 3.86 5.76
CA VAL A 38 0.02 3.99 5.53
C VAL A 38 -0.72 3.00 6.41
N ARG A 39 -1.44 3.53 7.39
CA ARG A 39 -2.30 2.70 8.23
C ARG A 39 -3.59 2.41 7.49
N VAL A 40 -3.93 1.14 7.33
CA VAL A 40 -5.16 0.71 6.67
C VAL A 40 -6.33 0.97 7.62
N THR A 41 -7.26 1.81 7.21
CA THR A 41 -8.45 2.13 8.01
C THR A 41 -9.68 1.37 7.55
N ALA A 42 -9.69 0.89 6.31
CA ALA A 42 -10.77 0.06 5.78
C ALA A 42 -10.28 -0.76 4.61
N VAL A 43 -10.85 -1.94 4.42
CA VAL A 43 -10.58 -2.81 3.28
C VAL A 43 -11.90 -3.12 2.61
N GLU A 44 -12.00 -2.82 1.31
CA GLU A 44 -13.21 -3.06 0.56
C GLU A 44 -13.39 -4.56 0.32
N PRO A 45 -14.57 -5.13 0.62
CA PRO A 45 -14.82 -6.55 0.38
C PRO A 45 -14.64 -6.92 -1.09
N GLY A 46 -14.01 -8.06 -1.35
CA GLY A 46 -13.79 -8.53 -2.71
C GLY A 46 -12.69 -7.82 -3.48
N SER A 47 -12.01 -6.86 -2.86
CA SER A 47 -10.92 -6.12 -3.49
C SER A 47 -9.64 -6.96 -3.57
N PRO A 48 -8.66 -6.54 -4.39
CA PRO A 48 -7.37 -7.24 -4.42
C PRO A 48 -6.73 -7.37 -3.04
N ALA A 49 -6.76 -6.30 -2.24
CA ALA A 49 -6.19 -6.33 -0.90
C ALA A 49 -6.93 -7.30 0.03
N ALA A 50 -8.27 -7.31 -0.05
CA ALA A 50 -9.06 -8.23 0.77
C ALA A 50 -8.75 -9.69 0.43
N ARG A 51 -8.55 -9.98 -0.84
CA ARG A 51 -8.29 -11.35 -1.31
C ARG A 51 -6.98 -11.93 -0.78
N VAL A 52 -5.99 -11.08 -0.56
CA VAL A 52 -4.68 -11.54 -0.09
C VAL A 52 -4.51 -11.42 1.40
N GLY A 53 -5.53 -10.92 2.11
CA GLY A 53 -5.52 -10.91 3.56
C GLY A 53 -5.07 -9.63 4.22
N VAL A 54 -5.05 -8.51 3.50
CA VAL A 54 -4.80 -7.20 4.13
C VAL A 54 -5.96 -6.90 5.07
N ARG A 55 -5.65 -6.39 6.25
CA ARG A 55 -6.64 -6.12 7.29
C ARG A 55 -6.58 -4.68 7.75
N GLU A 56 -7.71 -4.23 8.26
CA GLU A 56 -7.79 -2.96 8.95
C GLU A 56 -6.80 -2.95 10.11
N GLY A 57 -6.04 -1.87 10.24
CA GLY A 57 -4.99 -1.76 11.25
C GLY A 57 -3.60 -2.14 10.76
N ASP A 58 -3.48 -2.78 9.61
CA ASP A 58 -2.17 -3.05 9.03
C ASP A 58 -1.48 -1.75 8.65
N LEU A 59 -0.15 -1.73 8.75
CA LEU A 59 0.64 -0.57 8.39
C LEU A 59 1.45 -0.90 7.15
N VAL A 60 1.05 -0.34 6.02
CA VAL A 60 1.75 -0.55 4.74
C VAL A 60 3.01 0.30 4.72
N VAL A 61 4.16 -0.32 4.50
CA VAL A 61 5.46 0.36 4.51
C VAL A 61 6.19 0.26 3.18
N GLY A 62 5.72 -0.57 2.26
CA GLY A 62 6.35 -0.68 0.96
C GLY A 62 5.50 -1.42 -0.06
N LEU A 63 5.77 -1.17 -1.33
CA LEU A 63 5.14 -1.86 -2.45
C LEU A 63 6.22 -2.12 -3.50
N ASP A 64 6.48 -3.38 -3.82
CA ASP A 64 7.51 -3.79 -4.79
C ASP A 64 8.89 -3.21 -4.47
N GLY A 65 9.23 -3.11 -3.18
CA GLY A 65 10.51 -2.54 -2.78
C GLY A 65 10.54 -1.02 -2.78
N VAL A 66 9.44 -0.36 -3.16
CA VAL A 66 9.34 1.09 -3.12
C VAL A 66 8.73 1.50 -1.79
N ALA A 67 9.39 2.41 -1.08
CA ALA A 67 8.89 2.89 0.21
C ALA A 67 7.56 3.62 0.03
N THR A 68 6.62 3.39 0.95
CA THR A 68 5.33 4.07 0.96
C THR A 68 5.14 4.79 2.29
N PRO A 69 5.88 5.89 2.51
CA PRO A 69 5.82 6.61 3.79
C PRO A 69 4.54 7.43 3.98
N SER A 70 3.73 7.57 2.94
CA SER A 70 2.51 8.35 3.01
C SER A 70 1.47 7.77 2.05
N VAL A 71 0.23 8.22 2.21
CA VAL A 71 -0.85 7.85 1.29
C VAL A 71 -0.52 8.27 -0.13
N ASP A 72 0.02 9.48 -0.29
CA ASP A 72 0.41 9.98 -1.62
C ASP A 72 1.49 9.12 -2.24
N ALA A 73 2.49 8.71 -1.46
CA ALA A 73 3.56 7.83 -1.95
C ALA A 73 3.01 6.48 -2.40
N LEU A 74 2.05 5.93 -1.65
CA LEU A 74 1.40 4.68 -2.04
C LEU A 74 0.63 4.85 -3.35
N HIS A 75 -0.12 5.94 -3.49
CA HIS A 75 -0.85 6.21 -4.73
C HIS A 75 0.10 6.35 -5.93
N GLN A 76 1.24 7.00 -5.74
CA GLN A 76 2.23 7.13 -6.78
C GLN A 76 2.85 5.77 -7.15
N ALA A 77 3.05 4.92 -6.17
CA ALA A 77 3.59 3.58 -6.42
C ALA A 77 2.59 2.69 -7.18
N LEU A 78 1.29 2.97 -7.03
CA LEU A 78 0.23 2.25 -7.75
C LEU A 78 0.01 2.88 -9.12
N ASP A 79 1.04 2.99 -9.91
CA ASP A 79 0.96 3.57 -11.25
C ASP A 79 0.55 2.53 -12.29
N ALA A 80 0.47 2.96 -13.55
CA ALA A 80 0.01 2.10 -14.63
C ALA A 80 0.87 0.84 -14.81
N SER A 81 2.16 0.92 -14.47
CA SER A 81 3.07 -0.22 -14.65
C SER A 81 2.74 -1.40 -13.71
N ARG A 82 1.97 -1.16 -12.65
CA ARG A 82 1.63 -2.19 -11.67
C ARG A 82 0.21 -2.72 -11.81
N ILE A 83 -0.57 -2.18 -12.75
CA ILE A 83 -1.92 -2.67 -13.00
C ILE A 83 -1.85 -4.08 -13.59
N ASN A 84 -2.63 -5.01 -13.03
CA ASN A 84 -2.71 -6.40 -13.46
C ASN A 84 -1.39 -7.15 -13.40
N ARG A 85 -0.49 -6.73 -12.51
CA ARG A 85 0.78 -7.41 -12.28
C ARG A 85 0.91 -7.77 -10.81
N ASP A 86 1.56 -8.89 -10.54
CA ASP A 86 1.82 -9.31 -9.17
C ASP A 86 2.83 -8.35 -8.53
N CYS A 87 2.43 -7.76 -7.43
CA CYS A 87 3.25 -6.84 -6.66
C CYS A 87 3.36 -7.35 -5.23
N VAL A 88 4.49 -7.11 -4.59
CA VAL A 88 4.68 -7.50 -3.20
C VAL A 88 4.41 -6.28 -2.32
N ILE A 89 3.38 -6.40 -1.47
CA ILE A 89 3.10 -5.38 -0.48
C ILE A 89 3.76 -5.79 0.83
N LYS A 90 4.53 -4.86 1.40
CA LYS A 90 5.16 -5.07 2.70
C LYS A 90 4.37 -4.28 3.74
N LEU A 91 3.94 -4.97 4.79
CA LEU A 91 3.20 -4.33 5.85
C LEU A 91 3.66 -4.84 7.21
N ILE A 92 3.36 -4.08 8.24
CA ILE A 92 3.63 -4.45 9.62
C ILE A 92 2.28 -4.73 10.27
N ARG A 93 2.17 -5.89 10.90
CA ARG A 93 0.95 -6.32 11.58
C ARG A 93 1.24 -6.57 13.05
N GLY A 94 0.33 -6.12 13.89
CA GLY A 94 0.42 -6.30 15.34
C GLY A 94 0.83 -5.04 16.07
N THR A 95 0.31 -4.86 17.28
CA THR A 95 0.61 -3.71 18.12
C THR A 95 1.59 -4.07 19.24
N ARG A 96 1.43 -5.26 19.82
CA ARG A 96 2.34 -5.71 20.88
C ARG A 96 3.58 -6.37 20.32
N THR A 97 3.40 -7.18 19.29
CA THR A 97 4.47 -7.90 18.63
C THR A 97 4.42 -7.60 17.14
N PRO A 98 4.80 -6.37 16.74
CA PRO A 98 4.77 -6.02 15.32
C PRO A 98 5.67 -6.96 14.53
N ALA A 99 5.18 -7.43 13.39
CA ALA A 99 5.94 -8.33 12.54
C ALA A 99 5.72 -7.96 11.08
N PRO A 100 6.77 -8.02 10.25
CA PRO A 100 6.62 -7.74 8.83
C PRO A 100 5.90 -8.89 8.13
N LEU A 101 5.04 -8.53 7.20
CA LEU A 101 4.35 -9.47 6.33
C LEU A 101 4.56 -9.05 4.90
N TYR A 102 4.73 -10.03 4.03
CA TYR A 102 4.85 -9.80 2.60
C TYR A 102 3.71 -10.53 1.92
N LEU A 103 2.86 -9.78 1.23
CA LEU A 103 1.71 -10.33 0.53
C LEU A 103 1.83 -10.01 -0.95
N THR A 104 1.55 -10.99 -1.80
CA THR A 104 1.51 -10.76 -3.24
C THR A 104 0.10 -10.34 -3.62
N VAL A 105 -0.02 -9.16 -4.21
CA VAL A 105 -1.29 -8.58 -4.60
C VAL A 105 -1.23 -8.17 -6.07
N ARG A 106 -2.36 -8.25 -6.77
CA ARG A 106 -2.46 -7.81 -8.16
C ARG A 106 -3.43 -6.65 -8.24
N PRO A 107 -2.92 -5.41 -8.31
CA PRO A 107 -3.79 -4.24 -8.42
C PRO A 107 -4.62 -4.29 -9.69
N LEU A 108 -5.86 -3.87 -9.59
CA LEU A 108 -6.74 -3.70 -10.73
C LEU A 108 -6.65 -2.27 -11.22
N GLU A 109 -7.10 -2.04 -12.45
CA GLU A 109 -7.18 -0.68 -12.95
C GLU A 109 -8.35 0.04 -12.28
N MET A 110 -8.08 1.21 -11.69
CA MET A 110 -9.13 2.03 -11.11
C MET A 110 -9.94 2.65 -12.23
N ARG A 111 -11.22 2.35 -12.28
CA ARG A 111 -12.13 2.92 -13.27
C ARG A 111 -12.83 4.12 -12.71
N ARG A 112 -12.95 5.11 -13.55
CA ARG A 112 -13.79 6.27 -13.28
C ARG A 112 -15.02 6.17 -14.17
N SER A 113 -16.14 6.25 -13.53
CA SER A 113 -17.41 6.27 -14.26
C SER A 113 -17.77 7.68 -14.67
#